data_a521c7d0391a2ec46401e0d0204ace41
#
_entry.id   a521c7d0391a2ec46401e0d0204ace41
#
_cell.length_a   1.000
_cell.length_b   1.000
_cell.length_c   1.000
_cell.angle_alpha   90.00
_cell.angle_beta   90.00
_cell.angle_gamma   90.00
#
_symmetry.space_group_name_H-M   'P 1'
#
loop_
_entity.id
_entity.type
_entity.pdbx_description
1 polymer ?
#
loop_
_entity_poly.entity_id
_entity_poly.type
_entity_poly.pdbx_seq_one_letter_code
_entity_poly.pdbx_strand_id
1 'polypeptide(L)'
;MTQAVSPLPPIKATNAFYYYADVDAAWNFYTRVLGFSTVADYGFAKMLRVGPSSFLTLVDEEWGMHSSNEPKSATLAIVTEEVEGWWEYLSGAGVEMRGSLGSEEGRPHDGFVAVDPEGYLLEFERFNVHPENEALMPVLREVESLYPDGAETAPGVVSQRPENLGVHGTVLWLYYNDLQRIETFYREALGVDILVDQGWAKVYPASETGFIGDRKSVGVGGWGGGGGG
;
A
#
# COMPACT_ATOMS: atom_id res chain seq x y z
N MET A 1 29.50 -5.61 31.74
CA MET A 1 29.33 -4.29 31.10
C MET A 1 28.43 -4.57 29.88
N THR A 2 27.16 -4.26 30.00
CA THR A 2 26.21 -4.34 28.86
C THR A 2 26.51 -3.14 27.95
N GLN A 3 27.01 -3.38 26.74
CA GLN A 3 27.11 -2.32 25.74
C GLN A 3 25.69 -1.83 25.48
N ALA A 4 25.44 -0.53 25.70
CA ALA A 4 24.22 0.10 25.27
C ALA A 4 24.19 -0.01 23.73
N VAL A 5 23.25 -0.78 23.20
CA VAL A 5 23.00 -0.83 21.76
C VAL A 5 22.51 0.57 21.38
N SER A 6 23.24 1.23 20.46
CA SER A 6 22.78 2.48 19.89
C SER A 6 21.39 2.28 19.27
N PRO A 7 20.45 3.21 19.48
CA PRO A 7 19.15 3.10 18.85
C PRO A 7 19.33 3.02 17.33
N LEU A 8 18.54 2.15 16.69
CA LEU A 8 18.53 2.05 15.23
C LEU A 8 18.18 3.43 14.63
N PRO A 9 18.81 3.81 13.50
CA PRO A 9 18.43 5.04 12.82
C PRO A 9 16.98 4.94 12.34
N PRO A 10 16.21 6.04 12.38
CA PRO A 10 14.81 6.01 11.95
C PRO A 10 14.72 5.65 10.45
N ILE A 11 13.79 4.80 10.10
CA ILE A 11 13.43 4.50 8.72
C ILE A 11 12.81 5.76 8.12
N LYS A 12 13.27 6.19 6.94
CA LYS A 12 12.84 7.44 6.31
C LYS A 12 11.81 7.23 5.21
N ALA A 13 11.80 6.05 4.59
CA ALA A 13 10.89 5.72 3.51
C ALA A 13 10.67 4.21 3.43
N THR A 14 9.55 3.84 2.83
CA THR A 14 9.24 2.46 2.43
C THR A 14 9.29 2.34 0.92
N ASN A 15 9.71 1.18 0.41
CA ASN A 15 9.69 0.87 -1.01
C ASN A 15 9.32 -0.60 -1.21
N ALA A 16 8.22 -0.86 -1.87
CA ALA A 16 7.84 -2.19 -2.32
C ALA A 16 8.42 -2.47 -3.72
N PHE A 17 8.67 -3.73 -4.04
CA PHE A 17 9.15 -4.15 -5.36
C PHE A 17 8.14 -5.11 -5.97
N TYR A 18 7.63 -4.77 -7.16
CA TYR A 18 6.72 -5.59 -7.94
C TYR A 18 7.35 -5.95 -9.28
N TYR A 19 7.18 -7.20 -9.71
CA TYR A 19 7.87 -7.78 -10.87
C TYR A 19 6.87 -8.05 -11.99
N TYR A 20 7.21 -7.56 -13.19
CA TYR A 20 6.32 -7.53 -14.35
C TYR A 20 6.98 -8.17 -15.58
N ALA A 21 6.18 -8.87 -16.38
CA ALA A 21 6.58 -9.30 -17.71
C ALA A 21 6.60 -8.10 -18.68
N ASP A 22 5.70 -7.12 -18.48
CA ASP A 22 5.65 -5.86 -19.23
C ASP A 22 5.71 -4.66 -18.26
N VAL A 23 6.92 -4.29 -17.87
CA VAL A 23 7.17 -3.18 -16.95
C VAL A 23 6.69 -1.83 -17.50
N ASP A 24 6.66 -1.65 -18.83
CA ASP A 24 6.20 -0.41 -19.45
C ASP A 24 4.67 -0.31 -19.44
N ALA A 25 3.94 -1.41 -19.64
CA ALA A 25 2.50 -1.44 -19.46
C ALA A 25 2.10 -1.15 -18.00
N ALA A 26 2.78 -1.77 -17.05
CA ALA A 26 2.59 -1.48 -15.62
C ALA A 26 2.90 -0.01 -15.31
N TRP A 27 4.02 0.52 -15.76
CA TRP A 27 4.40 1.91 -15.56
C TRP A 27 3.37 2.90 -16.13
N ASN A 28 2.83 2.62 -17.33
CA ASN A 28 1.75 3.43 -17.90
C ASN A 28 0.49 3.42 -17.04
N PHE A 29 0.12 2.27 -16.46
CA PHE A 29 -1.00 2.17 -15.54
C PHE A 29 -0.78 3.02 -14.29
N TYR A 30 0.36 2.84 -13.61
CA TYR A 30 0.66 3.55 -12.38
C TYR A 30 0.84 5.07 -12.58
N THR A 31 1.38 5.52 -13.70
CA THR A 31 1.61 6.95 -13.95
C THR A 31 0.40 7.64 -14.58
N ARG A 32 -0.29 7.03 -15.54
CA ARG A 32 -1.44 7.65 -16.22
C ARG A 32 -2.73 7.47 -15.45
N VAL A 33 -3.03 6.24 -15.00
CA VAL A 33 -4.29 5.96 -14.31
C VAL A 33 -4.20 6.34 -12.84
N LEU A 34 -3.19 5.85 -12.11
CA LEU A 34 -3.08 6.14 -10.69
C LEU A 34 -2.40 7.49 -10.40
N GLY A 35 -1.71 8.08 -11.37
CA GLY A 35 -1.09 9.40 -11.23
C GLY A 35 0.11 9.41 -10.29
N PHE A 36 0.84 8.30 -10.15
CA PHE A 36 2.05 8.26 -9.35
C PHE A 36 3.24 8.83 -10.13
N SER A 37 4.08 9.61 -9.45
CA SER A 37 5.20 10.27 -10.10
C SER A 37 6.42 9.38 -10.17
N THR A 38 7.06 9.29 -11.34
CA THR A 38 8.33 8.60 -11.52
C THR A 38 9.45 9.42 -10.89
N VAL A 39 10.15 8.85 -9.90
CA VAL A 39 11.29 9.50 -9.23
C VAL A 39 12.63 8.97 -9.70
N ALA A 40 12.69 7.78 -10.29
CA ALA A 40 13.88 7.24 -10.95
C ALA A 40 13.46 6.24 -12.04
N ASP A 41 14.19 6.25 -13.14
CA ASP A 41 14.06 5.30 -14.26
C ASP A 41 15.44 4.71 -14.57
N TYR A 42 15.56 3.40 -14.40
CA TYR A 42 16.80 2.63 -14.64
C TYR A 42 16.71 1.80 -15.94
N GLY A 43 15.65 2.01 -16.74
CA GLY A 43 15.32 1.16 -17.89
C GLY A 43 14.58 -0.11 -17.45
N PHE A 44 15.28 -1.03 -16.83
CA PHE A 44 14.72 -2.29 -16.34
C PHE A 44 13.89 -2.16 -15.03
N ALA A 45 13.98 -1.03 -14.35
CA ALA A 45 13.21 -0.76 -13.15
C ALA A 45 12.83 0.72 -13.06
N LYS A 46 11.62 0.99 -12.61
CA LYS A 46 11.07 2.35 -12.47
C LYS A 46 10.55 2.56 -11.06
N MET A 47 11.11 3.53 -10.34
CA MET A 47 10.68 3.87 -8.98
C MET A 47 9.63 4.97 -9.03
N LEU A 48 8.49 4.71 -8.40
CA LEU A 48 7.35 5.61 -8.32
C LEU A 48 7.15 6.12 -6.89
N ARG A 49 6.81 7.38 -6.73
CA ARG A 49 6.31 7.94 -5.48
C ARG A 49 4.81 7.68 -5.40
N VAL A 50 4.39 6.98 -4.35
CA VAL A 50 2.98 6.65 -4.08
C VAL A 50 2.41 7.59 -3.01
N GLY A 51 3.16 7.80 -1.95
CA GLY A 51 2.87 8.74 -0.88
C GLY A 51 4.09 9.60 -0.54
N PRO A 52 4.02 10.54 0.42
CA PRO A 52 5.13 11.43 0.75
C PRO A 52 6.46 10.72 1.08
N SER A 53 6.40 9.60 1.81
CA SER A 53 7.58 8.76 2.12
C SER A 53 7.41 7.29 1.70
N SER A 54 6.50 7.02 0.77
CA SER A 54 6.15 5.67 0.31
C SER A 54 6.41 5.53 -1.18
N PHE A 55 7.10 4.47 -1.57
CA PHE A 55 7.52 4.22 -2.95
C PHE A 55 7.14 2.81 -3.39
N LEU A 56 6.97 2.65 -4.70
CA LEU A 56 6.82 1.38 -5.39
C LEU A 56 7.82 1.31 -6.53
N THR A 57 8.61 0.26 -6.59
CA THR A 57 9.52 0.00 -7.71
C THR A 57 8.96 -1.12 -8.57
N LEU A 58 8.68 -0.79 -9.83
CA LEU A 58 8.31 -1.74 -10.87
C LEU A 58 9.60 -2.30 -11.48
N VAL A 59 9.73 -3.60 -11.57
CA VAL A 59 10.94 -4.29 -12.03
C VAL A 59 10.58 -5.21 -13.19
N ASP A 60 11.34 -5.14 -14.27
CA ASP A 60 11.28 -6.11 -15.36
C ASP A 60 11.77 -7.47 -14.84
N GLU A 61 10.96 -8.52 -15.00
CA GLU A 61 11.26 -9.86 -14.49
C GLU A 61 12.56 -10.45 -15.08
N GLU A 62 12.93 -10.08 -16.31
CA GLU A 62 14.17 -10.57 -16.93
C GLU A 62 15.44 -10.15 -16.18
N TRP A 63 15.36 -9.05 -15.41
CA TRP A 63 16.45 -8.47 -14.64
C TRP A 63 16.25 -8.55 -13.13
N GLY A 64 15.08 -9.02 -12.71
CA GLY A 64 14.69 -9.09 -11.32
C GLY A 64 15.03 -10.41 -10.63
N MET A 65 14.68 -10.50 -9.34
CA MET A 65 14.84 -11.72 -8.54
C MET A 65 13.62 -12.63 -8.56
N HIS A 66 12.49 -12.14 -9.09
CA HIS A 66 11.20 -12.83 -9.09
C HIS A 66 10.58 -12.80 -10.48
N SER A 67 9.81 -13.83 -10.83
CA SER A 67 9.05 -13.91 -12.06
C SER A 67 7.63 -13.34 -11.89
N SER A 68 7.11 -12.75 -12.95
CA SER A 68 5.71 -12.30 -13.01
C SER A 68 4.69 -13.44 -12.85
N ASN A 69 5.12 -14.70 -13.08
CA ASN A 69 4.29 -15.89 -12.92
C ASN A 69 4.22 -16.40 -11.47
N GLU A 70 5.02 -15.85 -10.56
CA GLU A 70 4.94 -16.20 -9.14
C GLU A 70 3.62 -15.71 -8.52
N PRO A 71 3.07 -16.43 -7.53
CA PRO A 71 1.88 -15.97 -6.83
C PRO A 71 2.07 -14.57 -6.23
N LYS A 72 1.15 -13.65 -6.49
CA LYS A 72 1.16 -12.32 -5.91
C LYS A 72 0.75 -12.41 -4.44
N SER A 73 1.73 -12.42 -3.55
CA SER A 73 1.56 -12.65 -2.10
C SER A 73 1.65 -11.38 -1.26
N ALA A 74 1.60 -10.21 -1.89
CA ALA A 74 1.56 -8.92 -1.22
C ALA A 74 0.43 -8.07 -1.79
N THR A 75 -0.17 -7.22 -0.96
CA THR A 75 -1.17 -6.22 -1.38
C THR A 75 -0.66 -4.85 -0.97
N LEU A 76 -0.60 -3.91 -1.91
CA LEU A 76 -0.30 -2.52 -1.58
C LEU A 76 -1.62 -1.81 -1.31
N ALA A 77 -1.82 -1.41 -0.05
CA ALA A 77 -2.93 -0.54 0.29
C ALA A 77 -2.51 0.92 0.13
N ILE A 78 -3.41 1.70 -0.46
CA ILE A 78 -3.32 3.14 -0.69
C ILE A 78 -4.30 3.79 0.27
N VAL A 79 -3.75 4.47 1.28
CA VAL A 79 -4.56 5.15 2.29
C VAL A 79 -5.01 6.49 1.74
N THR A 80 -6.31 6.73 1.74
CA THR A 80 -6.94 7.94 1.17
C THR A 80 -8.19 8.31 1.96
N GLU A 81 -8.54 9.60 1.99
CA GLU A 81 -9.83 10.05 2.51
C GLU A 81 -10.94 10.00 1.44
N GLU A 82 -10.56 10.01 0.16
CA GLU A 82 -11.47 10.08 -0.99
C GLU A 82 -11.79 8.70 -1.58
N VAL A 83 -12.03 7.69 -0.73
CA VAL A 83 -12.20 6.30 -1.16
C VAL A 83 -13.35 6.09 -2.16
N GLU A 84 -14.47 6.79 -1.98
CA GLU A 84 -15.62 6.76 -2.90
C GLU A 84 -15.26 7.37 -4.27
N GLY A 85 -14.52 8.49 -4.26
CA GLY A 85 -14.05 9.14 -5.49
C GLY A 85 -13.07 8.26 -6.27
N TRP A 86 -12.18 7.57 -5.58
CA TRP A 86 -11.30 6.58 -6.19
C TRP A 86 -12.06 5.40 -6.80
N TRP A 87 -13.07 4.90 -6.07
CA TRP A 87 -13.95 3.83 -6.58
C TRP A 87 -14.65 4.25 -7.89
N GLU A 88 -15.30 5.42 -7.90
CA GLU A 88 -15.99 5.94 -9.07
C GLU A 88 -15.04 6.14 -10.25
N TYR A 89 -13.90 6.76 -9.99
CA TYR A 89 -12.89 7.03 -11.03
C TYR A 89 -12.34 5.74 -11.64
N LEU A 90 -11.84 4.80 -10.85
CA LEU A 90 -11.22 3.58 -11.35
C LEU A 90 -12.23 2.65 -12.02
N SER A 91 -13.45 2.56 -11.48
CA SER A 91 -14.54 1.82 -12.13
C SER A 91 -14.90 2.44 -13.49
N GLY A 92 -14.98 3.76 -13.57
CA GLY A 92 -15.23 4.50 -14.81
C GLY A 92 -14.10 4.38 -15.82
N ALA A 93 -12.86 4.23 -15.37
CA ALA A 93 -11.68 3.97 -16.20
C ALA A 93 -11.57 2.51 -16.66
N GLY A 94 -12.46 1.62 -16.23
CA GLY A 94 -12.48 0.21 -16.61
C GLY A 94 -11.39 -0.63 -15.94
N VAL A 95 -10.86 -0.18 -14.80
CA VAL A 95 -9.92 -0.96 -13.98
C VAL A 95 -10.65 -2.16 -13.38
N GLU A 96 -10.01 -3.33 -13.40
CA GLU A 96 -10.57 -4.53 -12.80
C GLU A 96 -10.71 -4.36 -11.27
N MET A 97 -11.91 -4.67 -10.75
CA MET A 97 -12.22 -4.61 -9.33
C MET A 97 -12.44 -6.01 -8.75
N ARG A 98 -11.90 -6.26 -7.57
CA ARG A 98 -12.11 -7.50 -6.83
C ARG A 98 -13.13 -7.28 -5.71
N GLY A 99 -14.40 -7.31 -6.05
CA GLY A 99 -15.51 -7.06 -5.13
C GLY A 99 -16.13 -5.67 -5.30
N SER A 100 -16.88 -5.23 -4.31
CA SER A 100 -17.54 -3.93 -4.25
C SER A 100 -16.90 -3.02 -3.20
N LEU A 101 -17.17 -1.72 -3.29
CA LEU A 101 -16.82 -0.79 -2.21
C LEU A 101 -17.56 -1.19 -0.93
N GLY A 102 -16.80 -1.38 0.14
CA GLY A 102 -17.31 -1.57 1.50
C GLY A 102 -17.25 -0.25 2.26
N SER A 103 -18.41 0.33 2.60
CA SER A 103 -18.53 1.61 3.32
C SER A 103 -19.74 1.62 4.25
N GLU A 104 -19.88 0.56 5.07
CA GLU A 104 -20.97 0.45 6.02
C GLU A 104 -20.66 1.20 7.32
N GLU A 105 -21.66 1.84 7.92
CA GLU A 105 -21.50 2.60 9.18
C GLU A 105 -20.99 1.71 10.33
N GLY A 106 -20.03 2.25 11.09
CA GLY A 106 -19.46 1.55 12.26
C GLY A 106 -18.31 0.60 11.96
N ARG A 107 -17.87 0.51 10.70
CA ARG A 107 -16.67 -0.28 10.35
C ARG A 107 -15.38 0.45 10.71
N PRO A 108 -14.30 -0.28 11.06
CA PRO A 108 -13.00 0.34 11.33
C PRO A 108 -12.36 0.92 10.06
N HIS A 109 -12.71 0.42 8.87
CA HIS A 109 -12.22 0.94 7.59
C HIS A 109 -13.26 0.78 6.48
N ASP A 110 -13.24 1.70 5.53
CA ASP A 110 -13.90 1.60 4.24
C ASP A 110 -12.87 1.30 3.16
N GLY A 111 -13.25 0.59 2.11
CA GLY A 111 -12.30 0.31 1.05
C GLY A 111 -12.80 -0.63 -0.03
N PHE A 112 -11.96 -0.79 -1.04
CA PHE A 112 -12.13 -1.73 -2.15
C PHE A 112 -10.77 -2.20 -2.65
N VAL A 113 -10.78 -3.24 -3.47
CA VAL A 113 -9.58 -3.80 -4.08
C VAL A 113 -9.66 -3.69 -5.60
N ALA A 114 -8.71 -3.00 -6.19
CA ALA A 114 -8.44 -2.97 -7.62
C ALA A 114 -7.33 -3.98 -7.97
N VAL A 115 -7.26 -4.34 -9.24
CA VAL A 115 -6.25 -5.27 -9.78
C VAL A 115 -5.44 -4.52 -10.83
N ASP A 116 -4.13 -4.58 -10.71
CA ASP A 116 -3.23 -3.99 -11.69
C ASP A 116 -3.11 -4.85 -12.96
N PRO A 117 -2.42 -4.40 -14.03
CA PRO A 117 -2.36 -5.12 -15.30
C PRO A 117 -1.86 -6.56 -15.23
N GLU A 118 -1.07 -6.93 -14.23
CA GLU A 118 -0.52 -8.28 -14.08
C GLU A 118 -0.95 -8.99 -12.79
N GLY A 119 -2.05 -8.51 -12.16
CA GLY A 119 -2.71 -9.23 -11.07
C GLY A 119 -2.25 -8.88 -9.67
N TYR A 120 -1.43 -7.84 -9.47
CA TYR A 120 -1.20 -7.33 -8.12
C TYR A 120 -2.44 -6.65 -7.57
N LEU A 121 -2.71 -6.88 -6.30
CA LEU A 121 -3.84 -6.29 -5.60
C LEU A 121 -3.46 -4.92 -5.04
N LEU A 122 -4.32 -3.95 -5.31
CA LEU A 122 -4.24 -2.58 -4.83
C LEU A 122 -5.48 -2.32 -3.98
N GLU A 123 -5.32 -2.23 -2.67
CA GLU A 123 -6.40 -1.91 -1.75
C GLU A 123 -6.46 -0.38 -1.58
N PHE A 124 -7.59 0.22 -1.86
CA PHE A 124 -7.84 1.62 -1.54
C PHE A 124 -8.64 1.65 -0.26
N GLU A 125 -8.11 2.28 0.79
CA GLU A 125 -8.73 2.23 2.11
C GLU A 125 -8.70 3.56 2.83
N ARG A 126 -9.77 3.81 3.61
CA ARG A 126 -9.90 4.89 4.58
C ARG A 126 -10.07 4.27 5.96
N PHE A 127 -9.24 4.67 6.89
CA PHE A 127 -9.40 4.29 8.29
C PHE A 127 -10.42 5.21 8.96
N ASN A 128 -11.44 4.62 9.58
CA ASN A 128 -12.50 5.35 10.25
C ASN A 128 -12.16 5.59 11.74
N VAL A 129 -12.83 6.57 12.34
CA VAL A 129 -12.79 6.77 13.80
C VAL A 129 -13.43 5.56 14.47
N HIS A 130 -12.60 4.66 14.97
CA HIS A 130 -12.99 3.40 15.57
C HIS A 130 -12.00 3.04 16.68
N PRO A 131 -12.43 2.32 17.76
CA PRO A 131 -11.50 1.92 18.83
C PRO A 131 -10.25 1.18 18.34
N GLU A 132 -10.36 0.37 17.30
CA GLU A 132 -9.22 -0.34 16.71
C GLU A 132 -8.18 0.59 16.08
N ASN A 133 -8.57 1.80 15.68
CA ASN A 133 -7.73 2.78 15.00
C ASN A 133 -7.29 3.93 15.92
N GLU A 134 -7.56 3.85 17.23
CA GLU A 134 -7.30 4.95 18.16
C GLU A 134 -5.86 5.46 18.10
N ALA A 135 -4.89 4.56 17.99
CA ALA A 135 -3.48 4.92 17.91
C ALA A 135 -3.05 5.38 16.50
N LEU A 136 -3.72 4.92 15.43
CA LEU A 136 -3.40 5.26 14.04
C LEU A 136 -3.96 6.63 13.62
N MET A 137 -5.18 6.97 14.06
CA MET A 137 -5.85 8.20 13.64
C MET A 137 -5.05 9.49 13.91
N PRO A 138 -4.38 9.68 15.06
CA PRO A 138 -3.53 10.85 15.26
C PRO A 138 -2.38 10.92 14.25
N VAL A 139 -1.77 9.79 13.92
CA VAL A 139 -0.66 9.70 12.95
C VAL A 139 -1.14 10.13 11.57
N LEU A 140 -2.26 9.56 11.09
CA LEU A 140 -2.80 9.89 9.77
C LEU A 140 -3.25 11.35 9.64
N ARG A 141 -3.73 11.97 10.73
CA ARG A 141 -4.14 13.39 10.72
C ARG A 141 -2.98 14.37 10.59
N GLU A 142 -1.77 13.98 10.98
CA GLU A 142 -0.57 14.80 10.85
C GLU A 142 0.08 14.67 9.48
N VAL A 143 -0.30 13.66 8.71
CA VAL A 143 0.25 13.39 7.37
C VAL A 143 -0.43 14.28 6.34
N GLU A 144 0.36 15.04 5.59
CA GLU A 144 -0.12 15.80 4.43
C GLU A 144 -0.39 14.85 3.26
N SER A 145 -1.58 14.96 2.69
CA SER A 145 -1.96 14.13 1.54
C SER A 145 -1.21 14.55 0.28
N LEU A 146 -0.75 13.57 -0.49
CA LEU A 146 -0.13 13.81 -1.78
C LEU A 146 -1.20 13.84 -2.88
N TYR A 147 -1.54 15.03 -3.34
CA TYR A 147 -2.39 15.25 -4.51
C TYR A 147 -1.55 15.37 -5.78
N PRO A 148 -2.10 15.12 -6.95
CA PRO A 148 -1.40 15.38 -8.20
C PRO A 148 -1.25 16.89 -8.39
N ASP A 149 -0.01 17.33 -8.59
CA ASP A 149 0.33 18.75 -8.80
C ASP A 149 0.44 19.08 -10.30
N GLY A 150 -0.64 18.96 -11.04
CA GLY A 150 -0.71 19.42 -12.41
C GLY A 150 -0.23 18.43 -13.46
N ALA A 151 -0.53 17.20 -13.32
CA ALA A 151 -0.68 16.26 -14.42
C ALA A 151 0.60 15.56 -14.96
N GLU A 152 1.81 16.08 -14.87
CA GLU A 152 2.98 15.39 -15.41
C GLU A 152 3.62 14.46 -14.36
N THR A 153 3.39 13.15 -14.52
CA THR A 153 3.90 12.10 -13.61
C THR A 153 5.25 11.54 -14.03
N ALA A 154 5.64 11.80 -15.26
CA ALA A 154 6.95 11.57 -15.86
C ALA A 154 7.10 12.43 -17.10
N PRO A 155 8.32 12.65 -17.66
CA PRO A 155 8.52 13.44 -18.87
C PRO A 155 7.58 13.01 -20.00
N GLY A 156 6.68 13.90 -20.42
CA GLY A 156 5.69 13.66 -21.48
C GLY A 156 4.51 12.74 -21.08
N VAL A 157 4.36 12.41 -19.81
CA VAL A 157 3.24 11.57 -19.32
C VAL A 157 2.30 12.39 -18.45
N VAL A 158 1.07 12.53 -18.94
CA VAL A 158 -0.02 13.25 -18.25
C VAL A 158 -0.90 12.26 -17.50
N SER A 159 -1.13 12.51 -16.22
CA SER A 159 -2.06 11.73 -15.40
C SER A 159 -3.51 11.99 -15.81
N GLN A 160 -4.33 10.95 -15.72
CA GLN A 160 -5.79 11.02 -15.84
C GLN A 160 -6.48 11.12 -14.47
N ARG A 161 -5.73 10.94 -13.38
CA ARG A 161 -6.26 11.00 -12.02
C ARG A 161 -6.83 12.39 -11.73
N PRO A 162 -8.08 12.49 -11.26
CA PRO A 162 -8.66 13.74 -10.77
C PRO A 162 -7.80 14.38 -9.66
N GLU A 163 -7.65 15.70 -9.72
CA GLU A 163 -6.80 16.46 -8.76
C GLU A 163 -7.30 16.40 -7.32
N ASN A 164 -8.57 16.05 -7.12
CA ASN A 164 -9.17 15.89 -5.79
C ASN A 164 -8.98 14.50 -5.18
N LEU A 165 -8.30 13.56 -5.84
CA LEU A 165 -8.01 12.23 -5.31
C LEU A 165 -6.60 12.18 -4.73
N GLY A 166 -6.50 12.26 -3.40
CA GLY A 166 -5.25 12.27 -2.67
C GLY A 166 -4.78 10.89 -2.21
N VAL A 167 -3.51 10.84 -1.77
CA VAL A 167 -2.91 9.68 -1.10
C VAL A 167 -2.22 10.16 0.16
N HIS A 168 -2.63 9.65 1.32
CA HIS A 168 -2.02 9.93 2.62
C HIS A 168 -0.80 9.04 2.88
N GLY A 169 -0.89 7.77 2.51
CA GLY A 169 0.18 6.83 2.76
C GLY A 169 -0.09 5.46 2.14
N THR A 170 0.73 4.49 2.51
CA THR A 170 0.59 3.11 2.06
C THR A 170 0.72 2.13 3.20
N VAL A 171 -0.01 1.02 3.13
CA VAL A 171 0.24 -0.17 3.94
C VAL A 171 0.64 -1.30 3.00
N LEU A 172 1.83 -1.84 3.16
CA LEU A 172 2.22 -3.06 2.46
C LEU A 172 1.77 -4.26 3.27
N TRP A 173 0.66 -4.88 2.86
CA TRP A 173 0.12 -6.08 3.48
C TRP A 173 0.91 -7.31 3.08
N LEU A 174 1.45 -8.01 4.07
CA LEU A 174 2.17 -9.27 3.96
C LEU A 174 1.41 -10.37 4.71
N TYR A 175 1.47 -11.59 4.21
CA TYR A 175 0.66 -12.70 4.72
C TYR A 175 1.55 -13.75 5.37
N TYR A 176 1.33 -14.01 6.65
CA TYR A 176 2.13 -14.92 7.47
C TYR A 176 1.29 -15.98 8.18
N ASN A 177 1.87 -17.14 8.40
CA ASN A 177 1.25 -18.20 9.20
C ASN A 177 1.38 -17.95 10.69
N ASP A 178 2.41 -17.24 11.13
CA ASP A 178 2.75 -16.99 12.53
C ASP A 178 3.00 -15.48 12.75
N LEU A 179 1.94 -14.76 13.10
CA LEU A 179 2.01 -13.32 13.37
C LEU A 179 2.85 -12.99 14.59
N GLN A 180 2.87 -13.86 15.63
CA GLN A 180 3.65 -13.63 16.83
C GLN A 180 5.15 -13.61 16.55
N ARG A 181 5.61 -14.49 15.68
CA ARG A 181 7.02 -14.56 15.27
C ARG A 181 7.42 -13.31 14.47
N ILE A 182 6.54 -12.83 13.60
CA ILE A 182 6.80 -11.64 12.78
C ILE A 182 6.79 -10.37 13.63
N GLU A 183 5.85 -10.24 14.56
CA GLU A 183 5.83 -9.16 15.54
C GLU A 183 7.15 -9.08 16.31
N THR A 184 7.63 -10.23 16.81
CA THR A 184 8.91 -10.30 17.53
C THR A 184 10.06 -9.83 16.63
N PHE A 185 10.09 -10.25 15.36
CA PHE A 185 11.11 -9.83 14.41
C PHE A 185 11.08 -8.30 14.17
N TYR A 186 9.91 -7.71 13.91
CA TYR A 186 9.81 -6.27 13.66
C TYR A 186 10.24 -5.46 14.88
N ARG A 187 9.82 -5.85 16.06
CA ARG A 187 10.21 -5.17 17.28
C ARG A 187 11.72 -5.31 17.58
N GLU A 188 12.28 -6.50 17.47
CA GLU A 188 13.67 -6.77 17.87
C GLU A 188 14.69 -6.40 16.79
N ALA A 189 14.38 -6.62 15.52
CA ALA A 189 15.30 -6.39 14.41
C ALA A 189 15.16 -5.00 13.79
N LEU A 190 13.93 -4.47 13.69
CA LEU A 190 13.66 -3.18 13.06
C LEU A 190 13.36 -2.07 14.07
N GLY A 191 13.09 -2.40 15.34
CA GLY A 191 12.75 -1.44 16.38
C GLY A 191 11.42 -0.74 16.15
N VAL A 192 10.47 -1.41 15.46
CA VAL A 192 9.12 -0.90 15.21
C VAL A 192 8.11 -1.63 16.08
N ASP A 193 7.28 -0.88 16.81
CA ASP A 193 6.21 -1.40 17.66
C ASP A 193 4.88 -1.40 16.89
N ILE A 194 3.93 -2.23 17.36
CA ILE A 194 2.59 -2.30 16.80
C ILE A 194 1.88 -0.95 16.97
N LEU A 195 1.26 -0.46 15.90
CA LEU A 195 0.39 0.72 15.93
C LEU A 195 -1.09 0.33 15.99
N VAL A 196 -1.49 -0.72 15.25
CA VAL A 196 -2.84 -1.28 15.27
C VAL A 196 -2.76 -2.78 15.46
N ASP A 197 -3.55 -3.34 16.39
CA ASP A 197 -3.70 -4.77 16.60
C ASP A 197 -5.18 -5.16 16.56
N GLN A 198 -5.58 -5.82 15.48
CA GLN A 198 -6.92 -6.36 15.28
C GLN A 198 -6.99 -7.88 15.58
N GLY A 199 -5.91 -8.44 16.12
CA GLY A 199 -5.77 -9.87 16.37
C GLY A 199 -5.46 -10.69 15.12
N TRP A 200 -6.20 -10.51 14.04
CA TRP A 200 -6.01 -11.18 12.74
C TRP A 200 -5.15 -10.37 11.76
N ALA A 201 -5.02 -9.09 12.01
CA ALA A 201 -4.17 -8.17 11.26
C ALA A 201 -3.47 -7.18 12.22
N LYS A 202 -2.28 -6.74 11.86
CA LYS A 202 -1.47 -5.80 12.63
C LYS A 202 -0.85 -4.78 11.69
N VAL A 203 -0.72 -3.52 12.14
CA VAL A 203 -0.07 -2.45 11.39
C VAL A 203 1.10 -1.88 12.18
N TYR A 204 2.22 -1.69 11.50
CA TYR A 204 3.46 -1.15 12.06
C TYR A 204 3.89 0.11 11.30
N PRO A 205 4.26 1.19 11.99
CA PRO A 205 4.80 2.38 11.34
C PRO A 205 6.23 2.10 10.88
N ALA A 206 6.47 2.16 9.58
CA ALA A 206 7.81 1.97 9.03
C ALA A 206 8.46 3.29 8.58
N SER A 207 7.66 4.25 8.11
CA SER A 207 8.09 5.62 7.81
C SER A 207 6.96 6.59 8.12
N GLU A 208 7.13 7.87 7.83
CA GLU A 208 6.09 8.88 8.08
C GLU A 208 4.73 8.54 7.42
N THR A 209 4.76 8.00 6.19
CA THR A 209 3.56 7.67 5.42
C THR A 209 3.55 6.23 4.89
N GLY A 210 4.52 5.42 5.28
CA GLY A 210 4.65 4.02 4.88
C GLY A 210 4.51 3.10 6.07
N PHE A 211 3.55 2.18 5.98
CA PHE A 211 3.27 1.19 7.01
C PHE A 211 3.49 -0.22 6.47
N ILE A 212 3.77 -1.15 7.35
CA ILE A 212 3.76 -2.59 7.08
C ILE A 212 2.54 -3.17 7.77
N GLY A 213 1.76 -3.92 7.02
CA GLY A 213 0.60 -4.65 7.53
C GLY A 213 0.84 -6.14 7.50
N ASP A 214 0.59 -6.82 8.61
CA ASP A 214 0.64 -8.27 8.70
C ASP A 214 -0.76 -8.83 8.80
N ARG A 215 -1.08 -9.78 7.94
CA ARG A 215 -2.34 -10.54 8.00
C ARG A 215 -2.04 -12.02 8.17
N LYS A 216 -2.91 -12.72 8.91
CA LYS A 216 -2.85 -14.17 8.99
C LYS A 216 -3.19 -14.76 7.62
N SER A 217 -2.33 -15.64 7.12
CA SER A 217 -2.61 -16.39 5.90
C SER A 217 -3.88 -17.22 6.10
N VAL A 218 -4.95 -16.89 5.38
CA VAL A 218 -6.15 -17.74 5.27
C VAL A 218 -5.93 -18.61 4.04
N GLY A 219 -6.03 -19.95 4.19
CA GLY A 219 -5.90 -20.89 3.07
C GLY A 219 -6.79 -20.46 1.90
N VAL A 220 -6.34 -20.78 0.69
CA VAL A 220 -6.98 -20.42 -0.59
C VAL A 220 -8.49 -20.72 -0.54
N GLY A 221 -9.30 -19.69 -0.30
CA GLY A 221 -10.78 -19.83 -0.20
C GLY A 221 -11.52 -18.76 0.58
N GLY A 222 -10.86 -17.88 1.30
CA GLY A 222 -11.51 -16.98 2.24
C GLY A 222 -11.18 -15.50 2.09
N TRP A 223 -11.61 -14.85 1.03
CA TRP A 223 -11.93 -13.42 1.05
C TRP A 223 -13.41 -13.27 1.44
N GLY A 224 -13.70 -13.58 2.70
CA GLY A 224 -14.99 -13.25 3.31
C GLY A 224 -14.74 -12.07 4.22
N GLY A 225 -15.39 -10.95 3.97
CA GLY A 225 -15.41 -9.83 4.88
C GLY A 225 -15.75 -10.33 6.28
N GLY A 226 -14.97 -9.92 7.29
CA GLY A 226 -15.22 -10.21 8.68
C GLY A 226 -16.59 -9.66 9.09
N GLY A 227 -17.62 -10.49 8.90
CA GLY A 227 -18.92 -10.29 9.50
C GLY A 227 -18.81 -10.71 10.95
N GLY A 228 -18.98 -9.75 11.85
CA GLY A 228 -18.99 -10.00 13.28
C GLY A 228 -20.03 -11.03 13.68
N GLY A 229 -19.68 -11.84 14.66
CA GLY A 229 -20.58 -12.55 15.53
C GLY A 229 -20.53 -11.91 16.92
#